data_3b30a4c77b9e53d4e3283b056180c209
#
_entry.id   3b30a4c77b9e53d4e3283b056180c209
#
_cell.length_a   1.000
_cell.length_b   1.000
_cell.length_c   1.000
_cell.angle_alpha   90.00
_cell.angle_beta   90.00
_cell.angle_gamma   90.00
#
_symmetry.space_group_name_H-M   'P 1'
#
loop_
_entity.id
_entity.type
_entity.pdbx_description
1 polymer ?
#
loop_
_entity_poly.entity_id
_entity_poly.type
_entity_poly.pdbx_seq_one_letter_code
_entity_poly.pdbx_strand_id
1 'polypeptide(L)'
;MDEESPDGLLFKDHDFSSDLLRQLNGLRQNRILTDVILCVEAWEVPCHRNVLASSSPYFRAMFCSNFRESGEAKVQMRGINCTTLDQLVLYVYTGEVRIEAENVLPLMEAASMLQYPKLFEACSSYLQSQLTPSNCLGMIRLSDILSCETLKKTAREVALTCFPEVAASADLKELCALELRDYLGDDGLCGEEEKVFEAFMVWVKHDLQARKRYVQELFKLVRLPYIHPAFFHHFIANDALLQSSPSCQIILETAKRHMFSLYGTPSVPDLQPPWHVPPRNSYQDFLILLGGRKDNQQTTRDVLLYNRQNGQWQSLAKLPARLYKASAVVLHRSVYVLGGMAVGTETSVPSHHVYVFSLKLNQWRLGQPMLAARYSHRSTAHKNFIFSIGGIGAEQEVMSSRERYDSICNVWESMACMPVGVLHPAVAVKDQRLYLFGGEDIMQNPVRLIQVKGWSFLSCKCMSVRPHTCTPIHKYTCAHGTRTVQHKCMHLHMHMCACILMYRHMCI
;
A
#
# COMPACT_ATOMS: atom_id res chain seq x y z
N MET A 1 20.81 -52.06 20.16
CA MET A 1 19.80 -51.46 19.27
C MET A 1 18.45 -51.86 19.87
N ASP A 2 18.06 -51.17 20.93
CA ASP A 2 16.81 -51.39 21.62
C ASP A 2 15.85 -50.31 21.18
N GLU A 3 14.87 -50.74 20.38
CA GLU A 3 13.70 -49.94 20.04
C GLU A 3 12.84 -49.86 21.31
N GLU A 4 12.92 -48.74 22.04
CA GLU A 4 11.91 -48.38 23.03
C GLU A 4 10.58 -48.10 22.32
N SER A 5 9.66 -49.04 22.43
CA SER A 5 8.25 -48.84 22.13
C SER A 5 7.70 -47.75 23.07
N PRO A 6 7.04 -46.76 22.63
CA PRO A 6 6.42 -45.78 23.51
C PRO A 6 5.10 -46.36 24.07
N ASP A 7 5.20 -47.12 25.13
CA ASP A 7 4.05 -47.57 25.92
C ASP A 7 3.62 -46.44 26.86
N GLY A 8 2.93 -45.43 26.31
CA GLY A 8 2.37 -44.37 27.11
C GLY A 8 1.50 -43.40 26.30
N LEU A 9 0.30 -43.12 26.79
CA LEU A 9 -0.58 -42.09 26.24
C LEU A 9 -0.18 -40.74 26.84
N LEU A 10 0.35 -39.82 25.99
CA LEU A 10 0.55 -38.42 26.38
C LEU A 10 -0.80 -37.69 26.31
N PHE A 11 -1.47 -37.54 27.45
CA PHE A 11 -2.65 -36.68 27.55
C PHE A 11 -2.23 -35.22 27.62
N LYS A 12 -2.77 -34.38 26.74
CA LYS A 12 -2.61 -32.91 26.74
C LYS A 12 -3.97 -32.27 26.87
N ASP A 13 -4.17 -31.58 27.96
CA ASP A 13 -5.32 -30.70 28.15
C ASP A 13 -4.97 -29.32 27.58
N HIS A 14 -5.57 -28.94 26.45
CA HIS A 14 -5.29 -27.69 25.75
C HIS A 14 -5.85 -26.48 26.48
N ASP A 15 -6.88 -26.66 27.28
CA ASP A 15 -7.58 -25.55 27.97
C ASP A 15 -7.06 -25.35 29.41
N PHE A 16 -6.27 -26.30 29.93
CA PHE A 16 -5.78 -26.28 31.32
C PHE A 16 -5.15 -24.97 31.75
N SER A 17 -4.29 -24.38 30.88
CA SER A 17 -3.59 -23.13 31.20
C SER A 17 -4.53 -21.93 31.27
N SER A 18 -5.50 -21.86 30.37
CA SER A 18 -6.49 -20.77 30.34
C SER A 18 -7.49 -20.87 31.47
N ASP A 19 -7.90 -22.09 31.84
CA ASP A 19 -8.80 -22.34 32.95
C ASP A 19 -8.13 -22.05 34.29
N LEU A 20 -6.87 -22.43 34.45
CA LEU A 20 -6.10 -22.10 35.65
C LEU A 20 -5.98 -20.58 35.84
N LEU A 21 -5.61 -19.84 34.81
CA LEU A 21 -5.51 -18.39 34.89
C LEU A 21 -6.87 -17.73 35.17
N ARG A 22 -7.93 -18.25 34.57
CA ARG A 22 -9.30 -17.76 34.84
C ARG A 22 -9.70 -17.96 36.30
N GLN A 23 -9.37 -19.11 36.91
CA GLN A 23 -9.63 -19.37 38.33
C GLN A 23 -8.78 -18.45 39.22
N LEU A 24 -7.49 -18.25 38.88
CA LEU A 24 -6.63 -17.29 39.60
C LEU A 24 -7.15 -15.86 39.52
N ASN A 25 -7.75 -15.46 38.38
CA ASN A 25 -8.41 -14.16 38.28
C ASN A 25 -9.63 -14.06 39.18
N GLY A 26 -10.43 -15.11 39.29
CA GLY A 26 -11.55 -15.19 40.24
C GLY A 26 -11.10 -15.05 41.71
N LEU A 27 -10.01 -15.74 42.11
CA LEU A 27 -9.41 -15.58 43.43
C LEU A 27 -8.93 -14.14 43.68
N ARG A 28 -8.27 -13.53 42.69
CA ARG A 28 -7.81 -12.15 42.73
C ARG A 28 -8.96 -11.17 42.94
N GLN A 29 -10.04 -11.31 42.20
CA GLN A 29 -11.23 -10.43 42.29
C GLN A 29 -11.87 -10.51 43.68
N ASN A 30 -11.86 -11.68 44.29
CA ASN A 30 -12.37 -11.92 45.67
C ASN A 30 -11.31 -11.64 46.75
N ARG A 31 -10.13 -11.10 46.38
CA ARG A 31 -9.00 -10.85 47.31
C ARG A 31 -8.53 -12.07 48.07
N ILE A 32 -8.65 -13.25 47.47
CA ILE A 32 -8.23 -14.50 48.07
C ILE A 32 -6.81 -14.83 47.55
N LEU A 33 -5.91 -15.20 48.47
CA LEU A 33 -4.51 -15.53 48.23
C LEU A 33 -3.69 -14.41 47.54
N THR A 34 -4.21 -13.18 47.47
CA THR A 34 -3.46 -12.04 46.95
C THR A 34 -2.39 -11.63 47.95
N ASP A 35 -1.17 -11.38 47.47
CA ASP A 35 0.01 -11.07 48.30
C ASP A 35 0.68 -9.75 47.95
N VAL A 36 0.10 -9.01 46.97
CA VAL A 36 0.52 -7.66 46.59
C VAL A 36 -0.66 -6.83 46.10
N ILE A 37 -0.61 -5.52 46.37
CA ILE A 37 -1.56 -4.54 45.86
C ILE A 37 -0.78 -3.55 44.97
N LEU A 38 -1.14 -3.45 43.71
CA LEU A 38 -0.63 -2.40 42.81
C LEU A 38 -1.48 -1.15 43.00
N CYS A 39 -0.83 -0.03 43.25
CA CYS A 39 -1.51 1.25 43.54
C CYS A 39 -1.20 2.29 42.46
N VAL A 40 -2.23 2.98 41.98
CA VAL A 40 -2.11 4.20 41.14
C VAL A 40 -2.96 5.26 41.82
N GLU A 41 -2.32 6.30 42.39
CA GLU A 41 -2.99 7.29 43.21
C GLU A 41 -3.78 6.63 44.34
N ALA A 42 -5.11 6.79 44.34
CA ALA A 42 -6.03 6.16 45.30
C ALA A 42 -6.60 4.81 44.84
N TRP A 43 -6.27 4.39 43.59
CA TRP A 43 -6.78 3.14 43.01
C TRP A 43 -5.90 1.95 43.41
N GLU A 44 -6.52 0.90 43.93
CA GLU A 44 -5.84 -0.30 44.45
C GLU A 44 -6.29 -1.55 43.71
N VAL A 45 -5.34 -2.31 43.12
CA VAL A 45 -5.60 -3.52 42.41
C VAL A 45 -4.87 -4.69 43.08
N PRO A 46 -5.60 -5.61 43.75
CA PRO A 46 -4.99 -6.78 44.39
C PRO A 46 -4.51 -7.77 43.29
N CYS A 47 -3.32 -8.36 43.51
CA CYS A 47 -2.68 -9.25 42.56
C CYS A 47 -1.92 -10.41 43.28
N HIS A 48 -1.42 -11.36 42.49
CA HIS A 48 -0.51 -12.41 42.94
C HIS A 48 0.87 -12.13 42.36
N ARG A 49 1.90 -12.02 43.20
CA ARG A 49 3.30 -11.76 42.78
C ARG A 49 3.81 -12.79 41.81
N ASN A 50 3.52 -14.06 42.03
CA ASN A 50 3.95 -15.15 41.15
C ASN A 50 3.37 -15.01 39.73
N VAL A 51 2.11 -14.61 39.59
CA VAL A 51 1.46 -14.39 38.29
C VAL A 51 2.10 -13.19 37.58
N LEU A 52 2.25 -12.06 38.28
CA LEU A 52 2.89 -10.87 37.73
C LEU A 52 4.35 -11.15 37.31
N ALA A 53 5.15 -11.78 38.18
CA ALA A 53 6.54 -12.10 37.90
C ALA A 53 6.71 -13.12 36.76
N SER A 54 5.73 -14.01 36.57
CA SER A 54 5.73 -14.96 35.46
C SER A 54 5.34 -14.32 34.14
N SER A 55 4.52 -13.24 34.18
CA SER A 55 3.99 -12.56 32.99
C SER A 55 4.96 -11.53 32.39
N SER A 56 5.85 -10.94 33.19
CA SER A 56 6.69 -9.82 32.76
C SER A 56 8.09 -9.86 33.40
N PRO A 57 9.15 -9.62 32.62
CA PRO A 57 10.52 -9.45 33.15
C PRO A 57 10.61 -8.29 34.17
N TYR A 58 9.86 -7.19 33.95
CA TYR A 58 9.82 -6.08 34.87
C TYR A 58 9.33 -6.49 36.26
N PHE A 59 8.19 -7.15 36.37
CA PHE A 59 7.66 -7.63 37.63
C PHE A 59 8.50 -8.75 38.23
N ARG A 60 9.12 -9.58 37.38
CA ARG A 60 10.08 -10.60 37.86
C ARG A 60 11.28 -9.93 38.54
N ALA A 61 11.86 -8.91 37.93
CA ALA A 61 12.94 -8.16 38.53
C ALA A 61 12.50 -7.50 39.84
N MET A 62 11.31 -6.89 39.88
CA MET A 62 10.77 -6.22 41.04
C MET A 62 10.54 -7.16 42.23
N PHE A 63 9.99 -8.35 42.01
CA PHE A 63 9.58 -9.26 43.11
C PHE A 63 10.57 -10.35 43.43
N CYS A 64 11.45 -10.71 42.51
CA CYS A 64 12.42 -11.80 42.70
C CYS A 64 13.86 -11.34 43.00
N SER A 65 14.06 -10.00 43.08
CA SER A 65 15.35 -9.40 43.42
C SER A 65 15.29 -8.70 44.79
N ASN A 66 16.44 -8.23 45.29
CA ASN A 66 16.51 -7.54 46.58
C ASN A 66 16.05 -6.05 46.52
N PHE A 67 15.04 -5.78 45.72
CA PHE A 67 14.43 -4.45 45.69
C PHE A 67 13.48 -4.27 46.90
N ARG A 68 13.27 -3.04 47.33
CA ARG A 68 12.40 -2.67 48.44
C ARG A 68 10.97 -3.18 48.23
N GLU A 69 10.47 -3.08 46.99
CA GLU A 69 9.15 -3.50 46.56
C GLU A 69 8.91 -5.01 46.71
N SER A 70 9.96 -5.83 46.77
CA SER A 70 9.84 -7.27 46.99
C SER A 70 9.23 -7.65 48.33
N GLY A 71 9.37 -6.78 49.35
CA GLY A 71 8.81 -6.98 50.68
C GLY A 71 7.56 -6.13 51.00
N GLU A 72 7.21 -5.16 50.19
CA GLU A 72 6.10 -4.25 50.42
C GLU A 72 4.75 -4.84 49.98
N ALA A 73 3.74 -4.78 50.90
CA ALA A 73 2.39 -5.24 50.56
C ALA A 73 1.69 -4.37 49.50
N LYS A 74 2.09 -3.09 49.39
CA LYS A 74 1.58 -2.15 48.39
C LYS A 74 2.72 -1.58 47.58
N VAL A 75 2.56 -1.63 46.23
CA VAL A 75 3.54 -1.11 45.28
C VAL A 75 2.92 0.03 44.47
N GLN A 76 3.54 1.21 44.56
CA GLN A 76 3.07 2.39 43.83
C GLN A 76 3.56 2.36 42.40
N MET A 77 2.63 2.23 41.44
CA MET A 77 2.91 2.33 40.03
C MET A 77 2.93 3.81 39.59
N ARG A 78 3.96 4.19 38.87
CA ARG A 78 4.11 5.57 38.35
C ARG A 78 4.05 5.56 36.82
N GLY A 79 3.51 6.61 36.23
CA GLY A 79 3.44 6.75 34.77
C GLY A 79 2.37 5.88 34.08
N ILE A 80 1.45 5.31 34.87
CA ILE A 80 0.29 4.55 34.36
C ILE A 80 -0.96 5.14 34.99
N ASN A 81 -2.05 5.26 34.23
CA ASN A 81 -3.35 5.64 34.79
C ASN A 81 -4.12 4.41 35.32
N CYS A 82 -5.14 4.62 36.12
CA CYS A 82 -5.89 3.54 36.76
C CYS A 82 -6.59 2.61 35.77
N THR A 83 -7.18 3.15 34.71
CA THR A 83 -7.87 2.35 33.68
C THR A 83 -6.90 1.45 32.91
N THR A 84 -5.72 1.98 32.57
CA THR A 84 -4.66 1.19 31.91
C THR A 84 -4.11 0.11 32.82
N LEU A 85 -3.92 0.38 34.13
CA LEU A 85 -3.50 -0.63 35.10
C LEU A 85 -4.52 -1.78 35.17
N ASP A 86 -5.81 -1.46 35.26
CA ASP A 86 -6.87 -2.50 35.28
C ASP A 86 -6.87 -3.36 34.01
N GLN A 87 -6.73 -2.72 32.84
CA GLN A 87 -6.65 -3.44 31.56
C GLN A 87 -5.41 -4.35 31.48
N LEU A 88 -4.26 -3.86 31.94
CA LEU A 88 -3.03 -4.67 31.98
C LEU A 88 -3.13 -5.83 32.96
N VAL A 89 -3.67 -5.60 34.15
CA VAL A 89 -3.87 -6.68 35.10
C VAL A 89 -4.86 -7.70 34.54
N LEU A 90 -5.95 -7.26 33.92
CA LEU A 90 -6.88 -8.17 33.26
C LEU A 90 -6.17 -8.99 32.17
N TYR A 91 -5.37 -8.34 31.32
CA TYR A 91 -4.56 -9.02 30.29
C TYR A 91 -3.63 -10.09 30.89
N VAL A 92 -2.99 -9.80 32.02
CA VAL A 92 -2.09 -10.77 32.69
C VAL A 92 -2.82 -12.03 33.12
N TYR A 93 -4.08 -11.95 33.55
CA TYR A 93 -4.86 -13.07 34.02
C TYR A 93 -5.74 -13.75 32.96
N THR A 94 -6.00 -13.08 31.83
CA THR A 94 -6.89 -13.61 30.79
C THR A 94 -6.17 -13.85 29.46
N GLY A 95 -5.06 -13.17 29.23
CA GLY A 95 -4.39 -13.14 27.94
C GLY A 95 -5.11 -12.24 26.92
N GLU A 96 -6.19 -11.55 27.31
CA GLU A 96 -7.05 -10.77 26.43
C GLU A 96 -7.10 -9.30 26.85
N VAL A 97 -7.05 -8.40 25.89
CA VAL A 97 -7.27 -6.97 26.08
C VAL A 97 -7.88 -6.37 24.83
N ARG A 98 -8.84 -5.48 25.00
CA ARG A 98 -9.45 -4.74 23.89
C ARG A 98 -8.64 -3.47 23.63
N ILE A 99 -8.13 -3.36 22.40
CA ILE A 99 -7.36 -2.21 21.94
C ILE A 99 -8.29 -1.32 21.12
N GLU A 100 -8.44 -0.06 21.54
CA GLU A 100 -9.32 0.96 20.95
C GLU A 100 -8.56 2.27 20.81
N ALA A 101 -9.11 3.22 20.03
CA ALA A 101 -8.47 4.51 19.79
C ALA A 101 -8.16 5.30 21.09
N GLU A 102 -9.03 5.16 22.09
CA GLU A 102 -8.92 5.90 23.36
C GLU A 102 -7.87 5.32 24.31
N ASN A 103 -7.59 4.01 24.22
CA ASN A 103 -6.68 3.33 25.16
C ASN A 103 -5.35 2.89 24.55
N VAL A 104 -5.21 2.86 23.22
CA VAL A 104 -4.03 2.30 22.56
C VAL A 104 -2.72 2.96 22.98
N LEU A 105 -2.69 4.30 23.12
CA LEU A 105 -1.46 5.01 23.49
C LEU A 105 -1.05 4.73 24.93
N PRO A 106 -1.88 4.97 25.95
CA PRO A 106 -1.51 4.64 27.34
C PRO A 106 -1.23 3.16 27.53
N LEU A 107 -1.91 2.27 26.80
CA LEU A 107 -1.66 0.83 26.84
C LEU A 107 -0.30 0.46 26.22
N MET A 108 0.08 1.10 25.12
CA MET A 108 1.36 0.90 24.45
C MET A 108 2.52 1.40 25.32
N GLU A 109 2.39 2.59 25.92
CA GLU A 109 3.37 3.15 26.87
C GLU A 109 3.58 2.22 28.06
N ALA A 110 2.49 1.77 28.68
CA ALA A 110 2.53 0.87 29.81
C ALA A 110 3.08 -0.52 29.44
N ALA A 111 2.76 -1.03 28.25
CA ALA A 111 3.31 -2.29 27.72
C ALA A 111 4.83 -2.20 27.50
N SER A 112 5.32 -1.04 27.02
CA SER A 112 6.75 -0.79 26.90
C SER A 112 7.44 -0.74 28.26
N MET A 113 6.90 0.08 29.18
CA MET A 113 7.46 0.26 30.51
C MET A 113 7.48 -1.05 31.34
N LEU A 114 6.41 -1.82 31.28
CA LEU A 114 6.27 -3.07 32.02
C LEU A 114 6.77 -4.30 31.24
N GLN A 115 7.40 -4.10 30.09
CA GLN A 115 8.01 -5.15 29.27
C GLN A 115 7.04 -6.26 28.83
N TYR A 116 5.92 -5.86 28.21
CA TYR A 116 4.96 -6.74 27.54
C TYR A 116 5.12 -6.63 26.00
N PRO A 117 6.12 -7.25 25.37
CA PRO A 117 6.44 -7.03 23.96
C PRO A 117 5.30 -7.43 23.02
N LYS A 118 4.58 -8.51 23.30
CA LYS A 118 3.43 -8.93 22.46
C LYS A 118 2.29 -7.92 22.47
N LEU A 119 2.01 -7.33 23.63
CA LEU A 119 0.99 -6.30 23.77
C LEU A 119 1.43 -5.02 23.07
N PHE A 120 2.70 -4.63 23.20
CA PHE A 120 3.30 -3.50 22.49
C PHE A 120 3.18 -3.67 20.96
N GLU A 121 3.51 -4.85 20.44
CA GLU A 121 3.36 -5.18 19.02
C GLU A 121 1.90 -5.14 18.55
N ALA A 122 0.96 -5.62 19.37
CA ALA A 122 -0.47 -5.56 19.07
C ALA A 122 -0.97 -4.10 19.00
N CYS A 123 -0.57 -3.25 19.94
CA CYS A 123 -0.87 -1.81 19.90
C CYS A 123 -0.25 -1.13 18.69
N SER A 124 1.02 -1.45 18.37
CA SER A 124 1.69 -0.95 17.16
C SER A 124 0.95 -1.37 15.89
N SER A 125 0.52 -2.62 15.80
CA SER A 125 -0.24 -3.13 14.65
C SER A 125 -1.60 -2.43 14.51
N TYR A 126 -2.27 -2.14 15.62
CA TYR A 126 -3.50 -1.36 15.62
C TYR A 126 -3.25 0.05 15.09
N LEU A 127 -2.23 0.77 15.61
CA LEU A 127 -1.88 2.11 15.12
C LEU A 127 -1.51 2.12 13.64
N GLN A 128 -0.79 1.08 13.16
CA GLN A 128 -0.48 0.93 11.75
C GLN A 128 -1.74 0.78 10.89
N SER A 129 -2.77 0.09 11.39
CA SER A 129 -4.05 -0.04 10.68
C SER A 129 -4.85 1.28 10.59
N GLN A 130 -4.59 2.22 11.48
CA GLN A 130 -5.24 3.54 11.54
C GLN A 130 -4.45 4.64 10.83
N LEU A 131 -3.36 4.30 10.13
CA LEU A 131 -2.55 5.26 9.41
C LEU A 131 -3.31 5.87 8.23
N THR A 132 -3.29 7.19 8.17
CA THR A 132 -3.86 8.02 7.11
C THR A 132 -2.87 9.09 6.68
N PRO A 133 -3.01 9.71 5.49
CA PRO A 133 -2.16 10.83 5.10
C PRO A 133 -2.20 12.01 6.08
N SER A 134 -3.30 12.18 6.80
CA SER A 134 -3.48 13.30 7.74
C SER A 134 -2.83 13.07 9.11
N ASN A 135 -2.53 11.82 9.50
CA ASN A 135 -1.96 11.51 10.82
C ASN A 135 -0.55 10.91 10.75
N CYS A 136 -0.07 10.52 9.57
CA CYS A 136 1.19 9.77 9.43
C CYS A 136 2.41 10.53 9.98
N LEU A 137 2.49 11.86 9.82
CA LEU A 137 3.61 12.65 10.37
C LEU A 137 3.57 12.69 11.90
N GLY A 138 2.39 12.83 12.50
CA GLY A 138 2.20 12.72 13.94
C GLY A 138 2.57 11.33 14.47
N MET A 139 2.21 10.27 13.74
CA MET A 139 2.57 8.89 14.09
C MET A 139 4.07 8.61 13.99
N ILE A 140 4.80 9.27 13.07
CA ILE A 140 6.26 9.20 13.02
C ILE A 140 6.88 9.79 14.29
N ARG A 141 6.44 10.98 14.72
CA ARG A 141 6.91 11.61 15.96
C ARG A 141 6.61 10.74 17.20
N LEU A 142 5.40 10.17 17.25
CA LEU A 142 5.02 9.24 18.30
C LEU A 142 5.89 7.99 18.31
N SER A 143 6.19 7.42 17.15
CA SER A 143 7.04 6.24 17.02
C SER A 143 8.47 6.49 17.49
N ASP A 144 8.99 7.70 17.32
CA ASP A 144 10.31 8.11 17.83
C ASP A 144 10.30 8.17 19.36
N ILE A 145 9.24 8.72 19.97
CA ILE A 145 9.09 8.78 21.44
C ILE A 145 9.01 7.35 22.02
N LEU A 146 8.25 6.47 21.40
CA LEU A 146 8.04 5.09 21.86
C LEU A 146 9.11 4.10 21.37
N SER A 147 10.11 4.58 20.60
CA SER A 147 11.14 3.73 19.97
C SER A 147 10.55 2.57 19.17
N CYS A 148 9.46 2.82 18.42
CA CYS A 148 8.74 1.82 17.63
C CYS A 148 9.09 1.90 16.15
N GLU A 149 10.18 1.23 15.75
CA GLU A 149 10.69 1.27 14.36
C GLU A 149 9.70 0.72 13.33
N THR A 150 8.86 -0.25 13.70
CA THR A 150 7.85 -0.82 12.79
C THR A 150 6.78 0.19 12.43
N LEU A 151 6.23 0.92 13.42
CA LEU A 151 5.26 1.99 13.20
C LEU A 151 5.89 3.14 12.41
N LYS A 152 7.12 3.56 12.78
CA LYS A 152 7.87 4.62 12.09
C LYS A 152 8.02 4.32 10.61
N LYS A 153 8.46 3.12 10.28
CA LYS A 153 8.66 2.68 8.90
C LYS A 153 7.37 2.70 8.10
N THR A 154 6.29 2.14 8.65
CA THR A 154 4.99 2.09 7.96
C THR A 154 4.41 3.49 7.79
N ALA A 155 4.48 4.34 8.82
CA ALA A 155 4.01 5.72 8.74
C ALA A 155 4.81 6.55 7.73
N ARG A 156 6.15 6.35 7.64
CA ARG A 156 6.99 6.98 6.62
C ARG A 156 6.62 6.49 5.21
N GLU A 157 6.33 5.20 5.04
CA GLU A 157 5.87 4.66 3.75
C GLU A 157 4.54 5.30 3.31
N VAL A 158 3.61 5.53 4.23
CA VAL A 158 2.36 6.27 3.96
C VAL A 158 2.66 7.71 3.60
N ALA A 159 3.54 8.40 4.35
CA ALA A 159 3.91 9.78 4.08
C ALA A 159 4.54 9.96 2.70
N LEU A 160 5.40 9.05 2.27
CA LEU A 160 6.02 9.07 0.94
C LEU A 160 5.03 8.71 -0.17
N THR A 161 4.15 7.74 0.06
CA THR A 161 3.23 7.22 -0.95
C THR A 161 2.08 8.18 -1.22
N CYS A 162 1.57 8.84 -0.18
CA CYS A 162 0.44 9.77 -0.25
C CYS A 162 0.91 11.23 -0.06
N PHE A 163 2.11 11.56 -0.54
CA PHE A 163 2.70 12.87 -0.28
C PHE A 163 1.84 14.07 -0.69
N PRO A 164 1.09 14.06 -1.81
CA PRO A 164 0.20 15.19 -2.17
C PRO A 164 -0.86 15.48 -1.10
N GLU A 165 -1.44 14.44 -0.49
CA GLU A 165 -2.42 14.58 0.59
C GLU A 165 -1.74 15.03 1.89
N VAL A 166 -0.56 14.50 2.19
CA VAL A 166 0.25 14.91 3.35
C VAL A 166 0.66 16.38 3.21
N ALA A 167 1.01 16.82 2.00
CA ALA A 167 1.37 18.20 1.71
C ALA A 167 0.22 19.19 1.96
N ALA A 168 -1.02 18.73 1.86
CA ALA A 168 -2.21 19.52 2.17
C ALA A 168 -2.55 19.57 3.67
N SER A 169 -1.90 18.74 4.50
CA SER A 169 -2.13 18.69 5.94
C SER A 169 -1.47 19.87 6.68
N ALA A 170 -1.96 20.16 7.88
CA ALA A 170 -1.34 21.17 8.75
C ALA A 170 0.05 20.72 9.24
N ASP A 171 0.24 19.42 9.44
CA ASP A 171 1.46 18.82 10.00
C ASP A 171 2.70 19.04 9.13
N LEU A 172 2.52 19.21 7.81
CA LEU A 172 3.64 19.58 6.93
C LEU A 172 4.33 20.85 7.39
N LYS A 173 3.57 21.84 7.85
CA LYS A 173 4.09 23.13 8.28
C LYS A 173 4.93 23.04 9.56
N GLU A 174 4.71 21.99 10.35
CA GLU A 174 5.41 21.72 11.61
C GLU A 174 6.74 20.98 11.41
N LEU A 175 7.03 20.48 10.20
CA LEU A 175 8.28 19.80 9.92
C LEU A 175 9.46 20.75 10.09
N CYS A 176 10.55 20.22 10.65
CA CYS A 176 11.83 20.94 10.63
C CYS A 176 12.46 20.88 9.23
N ALA A 177 13.47 21.73 8.98
CA ALA A 177 14.12 21.79 7.67
C ALA A 177 14.80 20.47 7.27
N LEU A 178 15.33 19.72 8.24
CA LEU A 178 15.99 18.44 8.01
C LEU A 178 14.98 17.36 7.61
N GLU A 179 13.85 17.29 8.32
CA GLU A 179 12.77 16.35 7.99
C GLU A 179 12.21 16.62 6.58
N LEU A 180 11.90 17.88 6.26
CA LEU A 180 11.41 18.22 4.92
C LEU A 180 12.44 17.90 3.85
N ARG A 181 13.74 18.18 4.10
CA ARG A 181 14.83 17.81 3.19
C ARG A 181 14.86 16.31 2.92
N ASP A 182 14.70 15.50 3.97
CA ASP A 182 14.73 14.04 3.86
C ASP A 182 13.54 13.50 3.05
N TYR A 183 12.35 14.13 3.14
CA TYR A 183 11.22 13.81 2.26
C TYR A 183 11.46 14.25 0.82
N LEU A 184 11.84 15.51 0.60
CA LEU A 184 12.06 16.04 -0.75
C LEU A 184 13.21 15.35 -1.48
N GLY A 185 14.22 14.86 -0.75
CA GLY A 185 15.35 14.12 -1.30
C GLY A 185 15.06 12.64 -1.59
N ASP A 186 14.01 12.07 -1.00
CA ASP A 186 13.69 10.64 -1.09
C ASP A 186 13.17 10.26 -2.49
N ASP A 187 13.83 9.31 -3.15
CA ASP A 187 13.42 8.80 -4.48
C ASP A 187 12.07 8.07 -4.44
N GLY A 188 11.67 7.59 -3.27
CA GLY A 188 10.40 6.91 -3.03
C GLY A 188 9.20 7.85 -2.86
N LEU A 189 9.41 9.17 -2.82
CA LEU A 189 8.32 10.13 -2.71
C LEU A 189 7.41 10.05 -3.94
N CYS A 190 6.12 9.87 -3.72
CA CYS A 190 5.10 9.77 -4.75
C CYS A 190 4.36 11.10 -4.88
N GLY A 191 4.23 11.58 -6.10
CA GLY A 191 3.52 12.81 -6.43
C GLY A 191 4.15 13.51 -7.62
N GLU A 192 3.38 14.37 -8.26
CA GLU A 192 3.87 15.26 -9.31
C GLU A 192 4.85 16.29 -8.73
N GLU A 193 5.91 16.62 -9.46
CA GLU A 193 6.90 17.59 -8.98
C GLU A 193 6.29 18.98 -8.78
N GLU A 194 5.20 19.30 -9.43
CA GLU A 194 4.39 20.49 -9.18
C GLU A 194 3.88 20.52 -7.74
N LYS A 195 3.36 19.38 -7.25
CA LYS A 195 2.88 19.25 -5.86
C LYS A 195 4.01 19.25 -4.85
N VAL A 196 5.14 18.69 -5.21
CA VAL A 196 6.37 18.75 -4.41
C VAL A 196 6.85 20.19 -4.27
N PHE A 197 6.83 20.97 -5.37
CA PHE A 197 7.16 22.39 -5.35
C PHE A 197 6.14 23.20 -4.52
N GLU A 198 4.85 22.96 -4.71
CA GLU A 198 3.80 23.61 -3.91
C GLU A 198 3.98 23.37 -2.40
N ALA A 199 4.25 22.12 -2.00
CA ALA A 199 4.50 21.74 -0.62
C ALA A 199 5.72 22.48 -0.03
N PHE A 200 6.82 22.52 -0.77
CA PHE A 200 8.01 23.27 -0.40
C PHE A 200 7.69 24.77 -0.20
N MET A 201 6.95 25.39 -1.13
CA MET A 201 6.60 26.80 -1.05
C MET A 201 5.63 27.09 0.09
N VAL A 202 4.66 26.21 0.36
CA VAL A 202 3.75 26.32 1.52
C VAL A 202 4.55 26.29 2.83
N TRP A 203 5.51 25.37 2.93
CA TRP A 203 6.36 25.28 4.10
C TRP A 203 7.22 26.52 4.29
N VAL A 204 7.90 27.02 3.23
CA VAL A 204 8.72 28.23 3.31
C VAL A 204 7.89 29.44 3.70
N LYS A 205 6.72 29.63 3.07
CA LYS A 205 5.86 30.82 3.29
C LYS A 205 5.19 30.83 4.66
N HIS A 206 5.11 29.68 5.35
CA HIS A 206 4.55 29.63 6.69
C HIS A 206 5.39 30.40 7.74
N ASP A 207 6.72 30.36 7.60
CA ASP A 207 7.64 31.17 8.41
C ASP A 207 8.83 31.65 7.55
N LEU A 208 8.54 32.69 6.75
CA LEU A 208 9.53 33.17 5.79
C LEU A 208 10.82 33.70 6.45
N GLN A 209 10.72 34.29 7.64
CA GLN A 209 11.88 34.88 8.32
C GLN A 209 12.87 33.77 8.75
N ALA A 210 12.39 32.74 9.41
CA ALA A 210 13.24 31.64 9.89
C ALA A 210 13.67 30.70 8.76
N ARG A 211 12.82 30.51 7.72
CA ARG A 211 12.98 29.45 6.70
C ARG A 211 13.63 29.92 5.41
N LYS A 212 13.75 31.24 5.18
CA LYS A 212 14.41 31.80 3.97
C LYS A 212 15.80 31.24 3.71
N ARG A 213 16.57 30.97 4.75
CA ARG A 213 17.94 30.41 4.66
C ARG A 213 18.00 29.02 4.04
N TYR A 214 16.91 28.23 4.11
CA TYR A 214 16.86 26.87 3.57
C TYR A 214 16.35 26.79 2.13
N VAL A 215 15.85 27.91 1.58
CA VAL A 215 15.22 27.94 0.26
C VAL A 215 16.11 27.36 -0.83
N GLN A 216 17.38 27.76 -0.87
CA GLN A 216 18.33 27.29 -1.87
C GLN A 216 18.59 25.78 -1.77
N GLU A 217 18.77 25.26 -0.56
CA GLU A 217 19.05 23.86 -0.31
C GLU A 217 17.87 22.98 -0.72
N LEU A 218 16.67 23.34 -0.25
CA LEU A 218 15.46 22.57 -0.50
C LEU A 218 14.99 22.68 -1.97
N PHE A 219 15.16 23.84 -2.60
CA PHE A 219 14.80 24.03 -4.00
C PHE A 219 15.58 23.13 -4.96
N LYS A 220 16.85 22.78 -4.62
CA LYS A 220 17.65 21.83 -5.40
C LYS A 220 17.08 20.41 -5.42
N LEU A 221 16.26 20.07 -4.44
CA LEU A 221 15.66 18.74 -4.30
C LEU A 221 14.38 18.59 -5.13
N VAL A 222 13.79 19.71 -5.58
CA VAL A 222 12.67 19.69 -6.54
C VAL A 222 13.22 19.37 -7.93
N ARG A 223 12.68 18.34 -8.56
CA ARG A 223 13.17 17.80 -9.84
C ARG A 223 12.59 18.56 -11.02
N LEU A 224 13.02 19.80 -11.21
CA LEU A 224 12.52 20.74 -12.21
C LEU A 224 12.38 20.18 -13.64
N PRO A 225 13.25 19.26 -14.13
CA PRO A 225 13.09 18.66 -15.46
C PRO A 225 11.79 17.88 -15.67
N TYR A 226 11.13 17.47 -14.58
CA TYR A 226 9.90 16.69 -14.63
C TYR A 226 8.63 17.51 -14.38
N ILE A 227 8.77 18.83 -14.23
CA ILE A 227 7.67 19.78 -14.09
C ILE A 227 7.14 20.18 -15.48
N HIS A 228 5.83 20.30 -15.59
CA HIS A 228 5.20 20.75 -16.84
C HIS A 228 5.67 22.17 -17.21
N PRO A 229 6.10 22.44 -18.46
CA PRO A 229 6.68 23.70 -18.86
C PRO A 229 5.79 24.93 -18.58
N ALA A 230 4.48 24.81 -18.76
CA ALA A 230 3.55 25.90 -18.46
C ALA A 230 3.52 26.21 -16.95
N PHE A 231 3.51 25.19 -16.08
CA PHE A 231 3.55 25.39 -14.63
C PHE A 231 4.87 26.05 -14.21
N PHE A 232 5.99 25.56 -14.74
CA PHE A 232 7.29 26.16 -14.49
C PHE A 232 7.33 27.63 -14.84
N HIS A 233 6.85 27.99 -16.04
CA HIS A 233 6.86 29.38 -16.52
C HIS A 233 5.95 30.28 -15.69
N HIS A 234 4.74 29.85 -15.37
CA HIS A 234 3.76 30.69 -14.66
C HIS A 234 4.03 30.82 -13.17
N PHE A 235 4.44 29.74 -12.50
CA PHE A 235 4.48 29.68 -11.04
C PHE A 235 5.89 29.67 -10.46
N ILE A 236 6.88 29.08 -11.15
CA ILE A 236 8.22 28.91 -10.62
C ILE A 236 9.17 30.00 -11.11
N ALA A 237 9.23 30.21 -12.42
CA ALA A 237 10.18 31.13 -13.03
C ALA A 237 9.98 32.58 -12.60
N ASN A 238 8.78 32.98 -12.23
CA ASN A 238 8.40 34.35 -11.86
C ASN A 238 8.20 34.54 -10.33
N ASP A 239 8.48 33.50 -9.50
CA ASP A 239 8.33 33.64 -8.05
C ASP A 239 9.39 34.62 -7.50
N ALA A 240 8.93 35.67 -6.80
CA ALA A 240 9.78 36.74 -6.29
C ALA A 240 10.83 36.28 -5.30
N LEU A 241 10.49 35.25 -4.48
CA LEU A 241 11.42 34.70 -3.49
C LEU A 241 12.59 33.99 -4.17
N LEU A 242 12.31 33.19 -5.19
CA LEU A 242 13.33 32.46 -5.95
C LEU A 242 14.18 33.42 -6.79
N GLN A 243 13.57 34.45 -7.36
CA GLN A 243 14.28 35.49 -8.12
C GLN A 243 15.18 36.35 -7.24
N SER A 244 14.86 36.51 -5.96
CA SER A 244 15.69 37.30 -5.03
C SER A 244 17.02 36.61 -4.66
N SER A 245 17.19 35.33 -4.95
CA SER A 245 18.39 34.55 -4.62
C SER A 245 19.24 34.27 -5.87
N PRO A 246 20.49 34.76 -5.96
CA PRO A 246 21.37 34.51 -7.11
C PRO A 246 21.57 33.00 -7.39
N SER A 247 21.66 32.20 -6.33
CA SER A 247 21.83 30.75 -6.45
C SER A 247 20.59 30.06 -7.00
N CYS A 248 19.38 30.52 -6.65
CA CYS A 248 18.14 30.01 -7.22
C CYS A 248 17.99 30.45 -8.68
N GLN A 249 18.43 31.66 -9.04
CA GLN A 249 18.43 32.14 -10.43
C GLN A 249 19.26 31.22 -11.35
N ILE A 250 20.45 30.77 -10.91
CA ILE A 250 21.26 29.82 -11.67
C ILE A 250 20.50 28.52 -11.93
N ILE A 251 19.80 28.01 -10.91
CA ILE A 251 18.98 26.79 -11.03
C ILE A 251 17.85 27.01 -12.03
N LEU A 252 17.13 28.15 -11.93
CA LEU A 252 16.03 28.51 -12.84
C LEU A 252 16.51 28.62 -14.27
N GLU A 253 17.63 29.30 -14.52
CA GLU A 253 18.18 29.49 -15.87
C GLU A 253 18.64 28.16 -16.49
N THR A 254 19.20 27.27 -15.66
CA THR A 254 19.59 25.93 -16.13
C THR A 254 18.36 25.07 -16.46
N ALA A 255 17.31 25.13 -15.63
CA ALA A 255 16.06 24.45 -15.92
C ALA A 255 15.38 24.97 -17.19
N LYS A 256 15.35 26.28 -17.40
CA LYS A 256 14.85 26.90 -18.63
C LYS A 256 15.58 26.37 -19.86
N ARG A 257 16.92 26.37 -19.85
CA ARG A 257 17.73 25.86 -20.98
C ARG A 257 17.42 24.39 -21.27
N HIS A 258 17.29 23.58 -20.24
CA HIS A 258 16.93 22.16 -20.38
C HIS A 258 15.53 21.99 -21.02
N MET A 259 14.53 22.74 -20.57
CA MET A 259 13.18 22.68 -21.15
C MET A 259 13.18 23.16 -22.61
N PHE A 260 13.93 24.21 -22.94
CA PHE A 260 14.08 24.65 -24.33
C PHE A 260 14.74 23.58 -25.21
N SER A 261 15.72 22.81 -24.69
CA SER A 261 16.33 21.72 -25.45
C SER A 261 15.40 20.54 -25.70
N LEU A 262 14.45 20.29 -24.79
CA LEU A 262 13.47 19.19 -24.91
C LEU A 262 12.29 19.56 -25.86
N TYR A 263 11.86 20.81 -25.85
CA TYR A 263 10.64 21.26 -26.55
C TYR A 263 10.91 22.26 -27.69
N GLY A 264 12.15 22.70 -27.84
CA GLY A 264 12.56 23.62 -28.91
C GLY A 264 13.08 22.95 -30.18
N THR A 265 13.33 23.74 -31.24
CA THR A 265 13.97 23.23 -32.46
C THR A 265 15.42 22.76 -32.17
N PRO A 266 15.88 21.64 -32.74
CA PRO A 266 17.20 21.03 -32.43
C PRO A 266 18.34 21.80 -33.12
N SER A 267 18.69 22.97 -32.64
CA SER A 267 19.82 23.76 -33.13
C SER A 267 20.88 24.07 -32.07
N VAL A 268 20.77 23.49 -30.87
CA VAL A 268 21.79 23.63 -29.82
C VAL A 268 22.42 22.28 -29.57
N PRO A 269 23.78 22.14 -29.67
CA PRO A 269 24.45 20.88 -29.39
C PRO A 269 24.16 20.41 -27.97
N ASP A 270 24.03 19.06 -27.81
CA ASP A 270 23.77 18.33 -26.57
C ASP A 270 24.58 18.88 -25.39
N LEU A 271 24.04 19.87 -24.72
CA LEU A 271 24.42 20.23 -23.37
C LEU A 271 23.72 19.25 -22.45
N GLN A 272 24.37 18.13 -22.13
CA GLN A 272 23.93 17.30 -21.03
C GLN A 272 23.74 18.20 -19.81
N PRO A 273 22.55 18.23 -19.22
CA PRO A 273 22.33 19.06 -18.03
C PRO A 273 23.31 18.65 -16.95
N PRO A 274 23.94 19.60 -16.23
CA PRO A 274 24.94 19.32 -15.18
C PRO A 274 24.37 18.55 -13.99
N TRP A 275 23.10 18.22 -14.01
CA TRP A 275 22.36 17.47 -12.99
C TRP A 275 21.49 16.41 -13.65
N HIS A 276 22.05 15.25 -13.77
CA HIS A 276 21.30 14.07 -14.14
C HIS A 276 20.56 13.56 -12.87
N VAL A 277 19.48 14.28 -12.51
CA VAL A 277 18.61 13.80 -11.42
C VAL A 277 17.66 12.77 -12.02
N PRO A 278 17.72 11.50 -11.61
CA PRO A 278 16.77 10.49 -12.10
C PRO A 278 15.34 10.86 -11.70
N PRO A 279 14.32 10.41 -12.43
CA PRO A 279 12.95 10.57 -11.99
C PRO A 279 12.75 9.85 -10.65
N ARG A 280 11.78 10.32 -9.85
CA ARG A 280 11.39 9.58 -8.64
C ARG A 280 10.91 8.18 -9.02
N ASN A 281 11.02 7.25 -8.09
CA ASN A 281 10.56 5.87 -8.33
C ASN A 281 9.07 5.79 -8.69
N SER A 282 8.27 6.77 -8.27
CA SER A 282 6.87 6.92 -8.64
C SER A 282 6.63 7.18 -10.14
N TYR A 283 7.62 7.71 -10.86
CA TYR A 283 7.58 7.92 -12.30
C TYR A 283 8.21 6.78 -13.12
N GLN A 284 8.76 5.77 -12.46
CA GLN A 284 9.28 4.61 -13.16
C GLN A 284 8.11 3.71 -13.57
N ASP A 285 7.81 3.71 -14.87
CA ASP A 285 6.89 2.74 -15.44
C ASP A 285 7.56 1.37 -15.51
N PHE A 286 6.96 0.41 -14.85
CA PHE A 286 7.37 -0.98 -14.93
C PHE A 286 6.46 -1.74 -15.89
N LEU A 287 7.05 -2.56 -16.76
CA LEU A 287 6.31 -3.51 -17.59
C LEU A 287 6.51 -4.90 -17.00
N ILE A 288 5.43 -5.48 -16.49
CA ILE A 288 5.46 -6.83 -15.93
C ILE A 288 4.61 -7.75 -16.78
N LEU A 289 5.20 -8.86 -17.23
CA LEU A 289 4.52 -9.94 -17.92
C LEU A 289 4.22 -11.05 -16.93
N LEU A 290 2.96 -11.44 -16.82
CA LEU A 290 2.47 -12.38 -15.81
C LEU A 290 1.85 -13.61 -16.46
N GLY A 291 2.44 -14.77 -16.27
CA GLY A 291 1.88 -16.05 -16.70
C GLY A 291 1.48 -16.09 -18.16
N GLY A 292 0.33 -16.70 -18.43
CA GLY A 292 -0.23 -16.84 -19.78
C GLY A 292 -0.02 -18.22 -20.37
N ARG A 293 -0.30 -18.35 -21.66
CA ARG A 293 -0.22 -19.61 -22.40
C ARG A 293 0.82 -19.49 -23.52
N LYS A 294 1.72 -20.45 -23.63
CA LYS A 294 2.72 -20.53 -24.68
C LYS A 294 2.11 -21.10 -25.95
N ASP A 295 2.84 -21.01 -27.08
CA ASP A 295 2.41 -21.51 -28.38
C ASP A 295 2.08 -23.02 -28.37
N ASN A 296 2.78 -23.78 -27.53
CA ASN A 296 2.52 -25.20 -27.30
C ASN A 296 1.33 -25.49 -26.41
N GLN A 297 0.46 -24.49 -26.14
CA GLN A 297 -0.71 -24.58 -25.28
C GLN A 297 -0.38 -24.77 -23.78
N GLN A 298 0.89 -24.81 -23.39
CA GLN A 298 1.26 -24.91 -21.96
C GLN A 298 1.11 -23.59 -21.24
N THR A 299 0.44 -23.65 -20.09
CA THR A 299 0.32 -22.48 -19.20
C THR A 299 1.59 -22.33 -18.38
N THR A 300 2.17 -21.14 -18.38
CA THR A 300 3.35 -20.81 -17.61
C THR A 300 3.01 -20.10 -16.29
N ARG A 301 3.93 -20.17 -15.34
CA ARG A 301 3.91 -19.41 -14.06
C ARG A 301 4.94 -18.29 -14.06
N ASP A 302 5.62 -18.06 -15.18
CA ASP A 302 6.72 -17.11 -15.25
C ASP A 302 6.21 -15.69 -15.04
N VAL A 303 7.00 -14.90 -14.32
CA VAL A 303 6.78 -13.48 -14.09
C VAL A 303 8.04 -12.75 -14.51
N LEU A 304 7.90 -11.85 -15.46
CA LEU A 304 9.02 -11.15 -16.06
C LEU A 304 8.83 -9.65 -15.89
N LEU A 305 9.87 -8.97 -15.44
CA LEU A 305 9.97 -7.52 -15.36
C LEU A 305 10.86 -7.01 -16.51
N TYR A 306 10.35 -6.07 -17.29
CA TYR A 306 11.13 -5.43 -18.33
C TYR A 306 11.91 -4.25 -17.74
N ASN A 307 13.22 -4.31 -17.87
CA ASN A 307 14.09 -3.20 -17.49
C ASN A 307 14.32 -2.30 -18.71
N ARG A 308 13.80 -1.07 -18.64
CA ARG A 308 13.93 -0.10 -19.74
C ARG A 308 15.35 0.42 -19.96
N GLN A 309 16.21 0.38 -18.94
CA GLN A 309 17.56 0.93 -19.02
C GLN A 309 18.48 0.05 -19.87
N ASN A 310 18.38 -1.27 -19.68
CA ASN A 310 19.22 -2.24 -20.42
C ASN A 310 18.45 -3.03 -21.50
N GLY A 311 17.15 -2.81 -21.63
CA GLY A 311 16.29 -3.50 -22.60
C GLY A 311 16.08 -4.99 -22.34
N GLN A 312 16.37 -5.47 -21.12
CA GLN A 312 16.33 -6.89 -20.79
C GLN A 312 15.14 -7.24 -19.89
N TRP A 313 14.70 -8.51 -20.00
CA TRP A 313 13.71 -9.11 -19.14
C TRP A 313 14.37 -9.78 -17.93
N GLN A 314 13.96 -9.41 -16.73
CA GLN A 314 14.39 -10.01 -15.48
C GLN A 314 13.30 -10.96 -14.97
N SER A 315 13.67 -12.17 -14.55
CA SER A 315 12.73 -13.11 -13.94
C SER A 315 12.49 -12.73 -12.48
N LEU A 316 11.20 -12.70 -12.10
CA LEU A 316 10.72 -12.50 -10.75
C LEU A 316 10.16 -13.81 -10.16
N ALA A 317 9.70 -13.77 -8.89
CA ALA A 317 9.08 -14.91 -8.24
C ALA A 317 7.88 -15.43 -9.04
N LYS A 318 7.85 -16.72 -9.29
CA LYS A 318 6.81 -17.36 -10.13
C LYS A 318 5.43 -17.28 -9.49
N LEU A 319 4.40 -17.16 -10.32
CA LEU A 319 3.00 -17.25 -9.88
C LEU A 319 2.75 -18.51 -9.03
N PRO A 320 1.99 -18.41 -7.93
CA PRO A 320 1.67 -19.58 -7.09
C PRO A 320 0.90 -20.67 -7.84
N ALA A 321 0.05 -20.28 -8.81
CA ALA A 321 -0.76 -21.18 -9.60
C ALA A 321 -0.55 -20.97 -11.12
N ARG A 322 -0.86 -22.00 -11.92
CA ARG A 322 -0.92 -21.88 -13.39
C ARG A 322 -2.27 -21.29 -13.76
N LEU A 323 -2.27 -20.04 -14.21
CA LEU A 323 -3.47 -19.29 -14.55
C LEU A 323 -3.40 -18.82 -16.01
N TYR A 324 -4.54 -18.86 -16.70
CA TYR A 324 -4.74 -18.17 -17.97
C TYR A 324 -6.09 -17.45 -17.99
N LYS A 325 -6.23 -16.43 -18.82
CA LYS A 325 -7.41 -15.56 -18.87
C LYS A 325 -7.75 -14.92 -17.50
N ALA A 326 -6.75 -14.74 -16.63
CA ALA A 326 -6.85 -13.97 -15.42
C ALA A 326 -6.81 -12.47 -15.73
N SER A 327 -7.27 -11.64 -14.81
CA SER A 327 -7.11 -10.19 -14.88
C SER A 327 -6.03 -9.75 -13.89
N ALA A 328 -5.28 -8.71 -14.24
CA ALA A 328 -4.29 -8.17 -13.32
C ALA A 328 -4.42 -6.65 -13.24
N VAL A 329 -4.21 -6.12 -12.04
CA VAL A 329 -4.24 -4.69 -11.75
C VAL A 329 -3.14 -4.35 -10.74
N VAL A 330 -2.75 -3.08 -10.72
CA VAL A 330 -1.84 -2.56 -9.71
C VAL A 330 -2.62 -1.67 -8.76
N LEU A 331 -2.44 -1.88 -7.46
CA LEU A 331 -2.98 -1.05 -6.40
C LEU A 331 -1.94 -0.95 -5.27
N HIS A 332 -1.68 0.27 -4.78
CA HIS A 332 -0.72 0.52 -3.70
C HIS A 332 0.62 -0.23 -3.85
N ARG A 333 1.26 -0.09 -5.05
CA ARG A 333 2.55 -0.73 -5.38
C ARG A 333 2.57 -2.26 -5.31
N SER A 334 1.41 -2.89 -5.22
CA SER A 334 1.25 -4.33 -5.29
C SER A 334 0.52 -4.72 -6.56
N VAL A 335 0.92 -5.81 -7.18
CA VAL A 335 0.25 -6.38 -8.34
C VAL A 335 -0.75 -7.43 -7.86
N TYR A 336 -2.00 -7.25 -8.23
CA TYR A 336 -3.09 -8.18 -7.93
C TYR A 336 -3.40 -8.98 -9.19
N VAL A 337 -3.37 -10.29 -9.11
CA VAL A 337 -3.81 -11.22 -10.15
C VAL A 337 -5.10 -11.88 -9.67
N LEU A 338 -6.17 -11.66 -10.43
CA LEU A 338 -7.52 -12.01 -10.02
C LEU A 338 -8.12 -13.08 -10.94
N GLY A 339 -8.67 -14.11 -10.33
CA GLY A 339 -9.42 -15.15 -11.05
C GLY A 339 -8.63 -15.86 -12.14
N GLY A 340 -9.28 -16.06 -13.28
CA GLY A 340 -8.74 -16.83 -14.42
C GLY A 340 -9.08 -18.31 -14.35
N MET A 341 -8.65 -19.06 -15.35
CA MET A 341 -8.73 -20.50 -15.36
C MET A 341 -7.52 -21.08 -14.66
N ALA A 342 -7.72 -21.76 -13.56
CA ALA A 342 -6.68 -22.50 -12.87
C ALA A 342 -6.49 -23.88 -13.53
N VAL A 343 -5.26 -24.15 -13.95
CA VAL A 343 -4.92 -25.41 -14.62
C VAL A 343 -4.46 -26.42 -13.56
N GLY A 344 -5.29 -27.43 -13.33
CA GLY A 344 -4.91 -28.62 -12.54
C GLY A 344 -4.21 -29.67 -13.40
N THR A 345 -4.04 -30.87 -12.82
CA THR A 345 -3.44 -32.02 -13.53
C THR A 345 -4.36 -32.60 -14.59
N GLU A 346 -5.68 -32.61 -14.34
CA GLU A 346 -6.67 -33.23 -15.24
C GLU A 346 -7.69 -32.22 -15.80
N THR A 347 -8.06 -31.21 -15.02
CA THR A 347 -9.11 -30.25 -15.40
C THR A 347 -8.66 -28.79 -15.19
N SER A 348 -9.27 -27.90 -15.96
CA SER A 348 -9.14 -26.45 -15.78
C SER A 348 -10.46 -25.92 -15.24
N VAL A 349 -10.41 -25.18 -14.12
CA VAL A 349 -11.59 -24.65 -13.45
C VAL A 349 -11.49 -23.14 -13.27
N PRO A 350 -12.61 -22.39 -13.34
CA PRO A 350 -12.65 -20.98 -13.00
C PRO A 350 -12.23 -20.77 -11.55
N SER A 351 -11.41 -19.76 -11.31
CA SER A 351 -10.88 -19.43 -9.99
C SER A 351 -11.47 -18.13 -9.46
N HIS A 352 -11.66 -18.06 -8.15
CA HIS A 352 -11.98 -16.84 -7.43
C HIS A 352 -10.77 -16.30 -6.63
N HIS A 353 -9.64 -17.03 -6.67
CA HIS A 353 -8.45 -16.63 -5.92
C HIS A 353 -7.86 -15.31 -6.42
N VAL A 354 -7.30 -14.57 -5.48
CA VAL A 354 -6.57 -13.34 -5.70
C VAL A 354 -5.15 -13.54 -5.19
N TYR A 355 -4.17 -13.37 -6.05
CA TYR A 355 -2.75 -13.42 -5.69
C TYR A 355 -2.20 -12.00 -5.68
N VAL A 356 -1.49 -11.65 -4.63
CA VAL A 356 -0.92 -10.31 -4.45
C VAL A 356 0.59 -10.41 -4.45
N PHE A 357 1.23 -9.70 -5.37
CA PHE A 357 2.68 -9.64 -5.52
C PHE A 357 3.24 -8.34 -4.98
N SER A 358 4.22 -8.44 -4.11
CA SER A 358 5.02 -7.31 -3.67
C SER A 358 6.30 -7.24 -4.50
N LEU A 359 6.44 -6.19 -5.32
CA LEU A 359 7.64 -5.99 -6.13
C LEU A 359 8.88 -5.78 -5.24
N LYS A 360 8.72 -5.07 -4.11
CA LYS A 360 9.80 -4.79 -3.15
C LYS A 360 10.36 -6.07 -2.51
N LEU A 361 9.49 -7.00 -2.15
CA LEU A 361 9.86 -8.25 -1.48
C LEU A 361 10.12 -9.39 -2.48
N ASN A 362 9.75 -9.23 -3.75
CA ASN A 362 9.74 -10.29 -4.77
C ASN A 362 8.99 -11.55 -4.28
N GLN A 363 7.83 -11.37 -3.64
CA GLN A 363 7.06 -12.45 -3.02
C GLN A 363 5.58 -12.34 -3.33
N TRP A 364 4.92 -13.50 -3.43
CA TRP A 364 3.49 -13.65 -3.58
C TRP A 364 2.83 -13.97 -2.24
N ARG A 365 1.65 -13.41 -2.01
CA ARG A 365 0.74 -13.83 -0.94
C ARG A 365 -0.66 -14.07 -1.50
N LEU A 366 -1.45 -14.89 -0.82
CA LEU A 366 -2.87 -15.04 -1.10
C LEU A 366 -3.61 -13.83 -0.54
N GLY A 367 -4.45 -13.21 -1.36
CA GLY A 367 -5.37 -12.13 -0.97
C GLY A 367 -6.75 -12.68 -0.63
N GLN A 368 -7.66 -11.78 -0.24
CA GLN A 368 -9.08 -12.14 -0.07
C GLN A 368 -9.67 -12.59 -1.42
N PRO A 369 -10.32 -13.76 -1.48
CA PRO A 369 -10.89 -14.26 -2.72
C PRO A 369 -12.09 -13.41 -3.16
N MET A 370 -12.33 -13.34 -4.47
CA MET A 370 -13.54 -12.76 -5.05
C MET A 370 -14.78 -13.56 -4.61
N LEU A 371 -15.94 -12.93 -4.63
CA LEU A 371 -17.22 -13.58 -4.28
C LEU A 371 -17.60 -14.66 -5.29
N ALA A 372 -17.29 -14.45 -6.59
CA ALA A 372 -17.57 -15.40 -7.65
C ALA A 372 -16.30 -15.76 -8.43
N ALA A 373 -16.16 -17.06 -8.76
CA ALA A 373 -15.12 -17.53 -9.67
C ALA A 373 -15.39 -17.00 -11.07
N ARG A 374 -14.38 -16.46 -11.73
CA ARG A 374 -14.51 -15.87 -13.07
C ARG A 374 -13.22 -15.88 -13.85
N TYR A 375 -13.32 -15.98 -15.17
CA TYR A 375 -12.24 -15.83 -16.12
C TYR A 375 -12.67 -14.99 -17.32
N SER A 376 -11.74 -14.54 -18.15
CA SER A 376 -12.02 -13.59 -19.26
C SER A 376 -12.74 -12.31 -18.82
N HIS A 377 -12.69 -12.00 -17.52
CA HIS A 377 -13.18 -10.78 -16.94
C HIS A 377 -12.15 -9.66 -17.07
N ARG A 378 -12.55 -8.42 -16.75
CA ARG A 378 -11.62 -7.30 -16.67
C ARG A 378 -11.66 -6.70 -15.27
N SER A 379 -10.48 -6.31 -14.79
CA SER A 379 -10.38 -5.59 -13.53
C SER A 379 -9.70 -4.24 -13.74
N THR A 380 -10.04 -3.29 -12.89
CA THR A 380 -9.42 -1.97 -12.84
C THR A 380 -9.30 -1.51 -11.40
N ALA A 381 -8.27 -0.72 -11.11
CA ALA A 381 -8.08 -0.11 -9.81
C ALA A 381 -8.40 1.38 -9.86
N HIS A 382 -9.01 1.90 -8.80
CA HIS A 382 -9.24 3.33 -8.61
C HIS A 382 -9.26 3.67 -7.13
N LYS A 383 -8.44 4.62 -6.70
CA LYS A 383 -8.23 4.95 -5.29
C LYS A 383 -7.85 3.69 -4.48
N ASN A 384 -8.63 3.35 -3.47
CA ASN A 384 -8.42 2.17 -2.62
C ASN A 384 -9.20 0.92 -3.08
N PHE A 385 -9.83 0.98 -4.27
CA PHE A 385 -10.72 -0.07 -4.74
C PHE A 385 -10.18 -0.78 -5.97
N ILE A 386 -10.46 -2.10 -6.04
CA ILE A 386 -10.33 -2.88 -7.27
C ILE A 386 -11.75 -3.29 -7.70
N PHE A 387 -12.05 -3.13 -8.98
CA PHE A 387 -13.30 -3.55 -9.58
C PHE A 387 -13.07 -4.74 -10.49
N SER A 388 -13.83 -5.81 -10.30
CA SER A 388 -13.82 -7.00 -11.16
C SER A 388 -15.15 -7.11 -11.88
N ILE A 389 -15.14 -7.23 -13.23
CA ILE A 389 -16.31 -6.94 -14.05
C ILE A 389 -16.46 -7.99 -15.14
N GLY A 390 -17.66 -8.56 -15.26
CA GLY A 390 -18.03 -9.52 -16.30
C GLY A 390 -17.24 -10.81 -16.26
N GLY A 391 -16.98 -11.37 -17.42
CA GLY A 391 -16.28 -12.65 -17.60
C GLY A 391 -17.23 -13.84 -17.70
N ILE A 392 -16.68 -15.04 -17.60
CA ILE A 392 -17.39 -16.31 -17.58
C ILE A 392 -17.30 -16.91 -16.19
N GLY A 393 -18.42 -17.32 -15.66
CA GLY A 393 -18.57 -17.95 -14.35
C GLY A 393 -18.30 -19.45 -14.36
N ALA A 394 -18.55 -20.10 -13.22
CA ALA A 394 -18.32 -21.53 -13.04
C ALA A 394 -19.26 -22.40 -13.90
N GLU A 395 -20.47 -21.93 -14.13
CA GLU A 395 -21.49 -22.62 -14.94
C GLU A 395 -21.38 -22.27 -16.45
N GLN A 396 -20.28 -21.71 -16.89
CA GLN A 396 -20.02 -21.25 -18.26
C GLN A 396 -20.96 -20.12 -18.73
N GLU A 397 -21.61 -19.44 -17.81
CA GLU A 397 -22.48 -18.28 -18.05
C GLU A 397 -21.67 -17.00 -18.25
N VAL A 398 -22.13 -16.11 -19.13
CA VAL A 398 -21.57 -14.76 -19.27
C VAL A 398 -22.10 -13.87 -18.16
N MET A 399 -21.21 -13.47 -17.28
CA MET A 399 -21.56 -12.74 -16.09
C MET A 399 -21.86 -11.27 -16.39
N SER A 400 -22.99 -10.79 -15.90
CA SER A 400 -23.30 -9.36 -15.78
C SER A 400 -22.90 -8.79 -14.42
N SER A 401 -22.45 -9.63 -13.50
CA SER A 401 -22.09 -9.27 -12.14
C SER A 401 -20.79 -8.46 -12.09
N ARG A 402 -20.70 -7.61 -11.08
CA ARG A 402 -19.52 -6.81 -10.73
C ARG A 402 -19.26 -6.94 -9.25
N GLU A 403 -18.00 -6.92 -8.91
CA GLU A 403 -17.53 -6.93 -7.53
C GLU A 403 -16.53 -5.79 -7.32
N ARG A 404 -16.52 -5.26 -6.10
CA ARG A 404 -15.57 -4.25 -5.64
C ARG A 404 -14.81 -4.78 -4.44
N TYR A 405 -13.50 -4.70 -4.49
CA TYR A 405 -12.64 -4.95 -3.36
C TYR A 405 -12.24 -3.63 -2.71
N ASP A 406 -12.45 -3.52 -1.41
CA ASP A 406 -11.94 -2.43 -0.58
C ASP A 406 -10.62 -2.88 0.04
N SER A 407 -9.53 -2.22 -0.33
CA SER A 407 -8.18 -2.58 0.17
C SER A 407 -7.94 -2.18 1.63
N ILE A 408 -8.73 -1.24 2.17
CA ILE A 408 -8.63 -0.79 3.56
C ILE A 408 -9.33 -1.80 4.46
N CYS A 409 -10.59 -2.13 4.13
CA CYS A 409 -11.38 -3.09 4.90
C CYS A 409 -11.03 -4.54 4.58
N ASN A 410 -10.25 -4.79 3.51
CA ASN A 410 -9.89 -6.12 3.01
C ASN A 410 -11.10 -7.01 2.71
N VAL A 411 -12.15 -6.45 2.11
CA VAL A 411 -13.44 -7.14 1.84
C VAL A 411 -13.88 -6.94 0.40
N TRP A 412 -14.46 -7.99 -0.19
CA TRP A 412 -15.16 -7.93 -1.46
C TRP A 412 -16.66 -7.66 -1.26
N GLU A 413 -17.21 -6.78 -2.07
CA GLU A 413 -18.62 -6.42 -2.06
C GLU A 413 -19.25 -6.63 -3.45
N SER A 414 -20.49 -7.16 -3.48
CA SER A 414 -21.24 -7.23 -4.71
C SER A 414 -21.76 -5.85 -5.11
N MET A 415 -21.65 -5.54 -6.39
CA MET A 415 -22.20 -4.31 -6.98
C MET A 415 -23.42 -4.62 -7.85
N ALA A 416 -24.24 -3.59 -8.12
CA ALA A 416 -25.35 -3.75 -9.05
C ALA A 416 -24.88 -4.26 -10.41
N CYS A 417 -25.59 -5.24 -10.98
CA CYS A 417 -25.25 -5.88 -12.26
C CYS A 417 -25.20 -4.89 -13.43
N MET A 418 -24.48 -5.28 -14.45
CA MET A 418 -24.50 -4.60 -15.75
C MET A 418 -25.80 -4.96 -16.50
N PRO A 419 -26.28 -4.08 -17.38
CA PRO A 419 -27.39 -4.40 -18.26
C PRO A 419 -27.11 -5.59 -19.19
N VAL A 420 -25.86 -5.71 -19.64
CA VAL A 420 -25.40 -6.77 -20.54
C VAL A 420 -24.13 -7.38 -19.99
N GLY A 421 -24.09 -8.71 -19.88
CA GLY A 421 -22.89 -9.46 -19.57
C GLY A 421 -21.90 -9.39 -20.74
N VAL A 422 -20.60 -9.28 -20.45
CA VAL A 422 -19.57 -9.12 -21.46
C VAL A 422 -18.28 -9.84 -21.08
N LEU A 423 -17.58 -10.32 -22.12
CA LEU A 423 -16.22 -10.88 -22.05
C LEU A 423 -15.23 -9.84 -22.55
N HIS A 424 -14.03 -9.84 -22.00
CA HIS A 424 -12.93 -9.01 -22.45
C HIS A 424 -13.25 -7.53 -22.71
N PRO A 425 -14.11 -6.85 -21.90
CA PRO A 425 -14.39 -5.45 -22.14
C PRO A 425 -13.13 -4.60 -21.92
N ALA A 426 -13.02 -3.47 -22.63
CA ALA A 426 -12.10 -2.44 -22.20
C ALA A 426 -12.73 -1.63 -21.07
N VAL A 427 -11.96 -1.30 -20.05
CA VAL A 427 -12.44 -0.60 -18.86
C VAL A 427 -11.59 0.64 -18.61
N ALA A 428 -12.26 1.75 -18.34
CA ALA A 428 -11.63 2.96 -17.86
C ALA A 428 -12.42 3.57 -16.70
N VAL A 429 -11.73 4.28 -15.82
CA VAL A 429 -12.35 5.06 -14.75
C VAL A 429 -12.04 6.52 -14.97
N LYS A 430 -13.06 7.36 -14.97
CA LYS A 430 -12.94 8.83 -15.06
C LYS A 430 -14.08 9.49 -14.29
N ASP A 431 -13.79 10.57 -13.58
CA ASP A 431 -14.77 11.41 -12.87
C ASP A 431 -15.75 10.60 -12.01
N GLN A 432 -15.20 9.67 -11.21
CA GLN A 432 -15.96 8.74 -10.36
C GLN A 432 -17.00 7.89 -11.14
N ARG A 433 -16.72 7.62 -12.41
CA ARG A 433 -17.54 6.76 -13.26
C ARG A 433 -16.70 5.66 -13.87
N LEU A 434 -17.30 4.49 -13.93
CA LEU A 434 -16.72 3.33 -14.59
C LEU A 434 -17.30 3.25 -16.01
N TYR A 435 -16.43 3.23 -17.00
CA TYR A 435 -16.76 3.12 -18.41
C TYR A 435 -16.33 1.74 -18.90
N LEU A 436 -17.27 1.00 -19.48
CA LEU A 436 -16.99 -0.25 -20.17
C LEU A 436 -17.25 -0.07 -21.65
N PHE A 437 -16.26 -0.43 -22.44
CA PHE A 437 -16.31 -0.29 -23.89
C PHE A 437 -16.31 -1.68 -24.55
N GLY A 438 -17.35 -1.99 -25.30
CA GLY A 438 -17.42 -3.19 -26.10
C GLY A 438 -17.32 -4.48 -25.29
N GLY A 439 -16.51 -5.39 -25.77
CA GLY A 439 -16.38 -6.76 -25.31
C GLY A 439 -17.06 -7.73 -26.28
N GLU A 440 -17.22 -8.98 -25.86
CA GLU A 440 -17.79 -10.05 -26.64
C GLU A 440 -18.94 -10.71 -25.86
N ASP A 441 -19.90 -11.29 -26.58
CA ASP A 441 -20.91 -12.19 -26.02
C ASP A 441 -20.38 -13.65 -25.94
N ILE A 442 -21.19 -14.61 -25.53
CA ILE A 442 -20.82 -16.02 -25.41
C ILE A 442 -20.45 -16.65 -26.77
N MET A 443 -21.00 -16.12 -27.85
CA MET A 443 -20.74 -16.58 -29.23
C MET A 443 -19.57 -15.83 -29.87
N GLN A 444 -18.82 -15.05 -29.08
CA GLN A 444 -17.69 -14.21 -29.49
C GLN A 444 -18.11 -13.09 -30.48
N ASN A 445 -19.37 -12.72 -30.52
CA ASN A 445 -19.79 -11.57 -31.28
C ASN A 445 -19.45 -10.27 -30.56
N PRO A 446 -18.97 -9.23 -31.25
CA PRO A 446 -18.63 -7.98 -30.64
C PRO A 446 -19.86 -7.23 -30.10
N VAL A 447 -19.82 -6.87 -28.82
CA VAL A 447 -20.85 -6.06 -28.18
C VAL A 447 -20.58 -4.58 -28.44
N ARG A 448 -21.44 -3.91 -29.22
CA ARG A 448 -21.29 -2.51 -29.62
C ARG A 448 -21.95 -1.54 -28.62
N LEU A 449 -21.58 -1.64 -27.35
CA LEU A 449 -22.16 -0.83 -26.27
C LEU A 449 -21.08 -0.16 -25.45
N ILE A 450 -21.38 1.05 -24.97
CA ILE A 450 -20.66 1.70 -23.89
C ILE A 450 -21.58 1.68 -22.67
N GLN A 451 -21.15 0.99 -21.63
CA GLN A 451 -21.87 0.93 -20.36
C GLN A 451 -21.17 1.87 -19.37
N VAL A 452 -21.94 2.81 -18.81
CA VAL A 452 -21.40 3.83 -17.89
C VAL A 452 -22.11 3.71 -16.56
N LYS A 453 -21.35 3.70 -15.47
CA LYS A 453 -21.91 3.73 -14.12
C LYS A 453 -21.16 4.67 -13.21
N GLY A 454 -21.96 5.54 -12.51
CA GLY A 454 -21.48 6.29 -11.35
C GLY A 454 -21.42 5.41 -10.09
N TRP A 455 -20.78 5.90 -9.05
CA TRP A 455 -20.58 5.23 -7.76
C TRP A 455 -21.87 5.11 -6.93
N SER A 456 -22.92 5.89 -7.26
CA SER A 456 -24.23 5.78 -6.61
C SER A 456 -24.94 4.49 -7.00
N PHE A 457 -25.52 3.81 -6.06
CA PHE A 457 -26.12 2.47 -6.16
C PHE A 457 -27.24 2.30 -7.20
N LEU A 458 -27.77 3.35 -7.84
CA LEU A 458 -29.10 3.34 -8.45
C LEU A 458 -29.24 3.60 -9.95
N SER A 459 -28.22 3.88 -10.76
CA SER A 459 -28.44 4.04 -12.20
C SER A 459 -27.34 3.56 -13.12
N CYS A 460 -27.70 2.65 -14.04
CA CYS A 460 -26.88 2.27 -15.19
C CYS A 460 -27.47 2.94 -16.45
N LYS A 461 -26.65 3.66 -17.22
CA LYS A 461 -27.07 4.17 -18.55
C LYS A 461 -26.29 3.41 -19.63
N CYS A 462 -27.00 2.86 -20.61
CA CYS A 462 -26.43 2.33 -21.85
C CYS A 462 -26.48 3.41 -22.92
N MET A 463 -25.37 3.62 -23.62
CA MET A 463 -25.31 4.43 -24.84
C MET A 463 -25.01 3.51 -26.03
N SER A 464 -25.91 3.44 -27.01
CA SER A 464 -25.63 2.76 -28.28
C SER A 464 -24.71 3.65 -29.12
N VAL A 465 -23.62 3.11 -29.60
CA VAL A 465 -22.76 3.81 -30.58
C VAL A 465 -23.37 3.54 -31.97
N ARG A 466 -23.92 4.56 -32.59
CA ARG A 466 -24.27 4.48 -34.01
C ARG A 466 -22.98 4.31 -34.84
N PRO A 467 -22.99 3.48 -35.87
CA PRO A 467 -21.83 3.32 -36.73
C PRO A 467 -21.66 4.58 -37.58
N HIS A 468 -20.92 5.56 -37.10
CA HIS A 468 -20.26 6.49 -38.00
C HIS A 468 -19.01 5.78 -38.48
N THR A 469 -18.88 5.70 -39.80
CA THR A 469 -17.74 5.21 -40.55
C THR A 469 -16.42 5.60 -39.84
N CYS A 470 -15.82 4.62 -39.18
CA CYS A 470 -14.43 4.77 -38.74
C CYS A 470 -13.57 4.83 -40.00
N THR A 471 -13.15 6.02 -40.36
CA THR A 471 -11.94 6.18 -41.18
C THR A 471 -10.81 5.53 -40.41
N PRO A 472 -9.94 4.75 -41.08
CA PRO A 472 -8.84 4.08 -40.40
C PRO A 472 -7.99 5.13 -39.68
N ILE A 473 -7.78 4.92 -38.40
CA ILE A 473 -6.89 5.74 -37.58
C ILE A 473 -5.54 5.75 -38.26
N HIS A 474 -5.16 6.90 -38.79
CA HIS A 474 -3.86 7.15 -39.35
C HIS A 474 -2.79 6.69 -38.35
N LYS A 475 -1.89 5.84 -38.86
CA LYS A 475 -0.62 5.55 -38.22
C LYS A 475 0.00 6.87 -37.77
N TYR A 476 0.11 7.08 -36.48
CA TYR A 476 1.00 8.11 -35.97
C TYR A 476 2.43 7.61 -36.24
N THR A 477 2.98 8.04 -37.33
CA THR A 477 4.42 8.00 -37.58
C THR A 477 5.04 9.03 -36.66
N CYS A 478 5.74 8.58 -35.61
CA CYS A 478 6.72 9.42 -34.96
C CYS A 478 7.81 9.74 -35.99
N ALA A 479 7.77 10.97 -36.51
CA ALA A 479 8.88 11.53 -37.23
C ALA A 479 9.97 11.84 -36.18
N HIS A 480 11.00 10.99 -36.11
CA HIS A 480 12.39 11.39 -35.89
C HIS A 480 13.32 10.19 -35.97
N GLY A 481 14.23 10.27 -36.94
CA GLY A 481 15.58 9.72 -36.91
C GLY A 481 15.73 8.25 -37.27
N THR A 482 15.93 8.00 -38.57
CA THR A 482 16.54 6.81 -39.13
C THR A 482 17.75 6.31 -38.31
N ARG A 483 17.54 5.26 -37.53
CA ARG A 483 18.53 4.19 -37.33
C ARG A 483 17.79 2.89 -37.46
N THR A 484 18.05 2.22 -38.59
CA THR A 484 17.67 0.87 -38.88
C THR A 484 18.27 -0.05 -37.82
N VAL A 485 17.50 -0.39 -36.82
CA VAL A 485 17.70 -1.59 -36.04
C VAL A 485 16.79 -2.63 -36.68
N GLN A 486 17.38 -3.54 -37.42
CA GLN A 486 16.71 -4.75 -37.86
C GLN A 486 16.35 -5.59 -36.64
N HIS A 487 15.21 -5.26 -36.03
CA HIS A 487 14.53 -6.24 -35.21
C HIS A 487 13.79 -7.19 -36.12
N LYS A 488 14.27 -8.45 -36.14
CA LYS A 488 13.45 -9.57 -36.56
C LYS A 488 12.13 -9.48 -35.78
N CYS A 489 11.12 -8.88 -36.38
CA CYS A 489 9.73 -9.12 -35.99
C CYS A 489 9.49 -10.61 -36.32
N MET A 490 9.60 -11.44 -35.30
CA MET A 490 8.88 -12.70 -35.33
C MET A 490 7.40 -12.34 -35.46
N HIS A 491 6.79 -12.70 -36.55
CA HIS A 491 5.34 -12.79 -36.69
C HIS A 491 4.85 -13.81 -35.67
N LEU A 492 4.57 -13.35 -34.44
CA LEU A 492 3.75 -14.10 -33.53
C LEU A 492 2.29 -13.73 -33.85
N HIS A 493 1.62 -14.63 -34.55
CA HIS A 493 0.17 -14.71 -34.50
C HIS A 493 -0.20 -15.12 -33.07
N MET A 494 -0.43 -14.11 -32.21
CA MET A 494 -0.69 -14.34 -30.81
C MET A 494 -2.19 -14.24 -30.52
N HIS A 495 -2.83 -15.38 -30.37
CA HIS A 495 -3.88 -15.54 -29.40
C HIS A 495 -3.27 -15.68 -27.99
N MET A 496 -2.38 -14.77 -27.62
CA MET A 496 -1.82 -14.72 -26.27
C MET A 496 -2.71 -13.85 -25.39
N CYS A 497 -3.52 -14.47 -24.56
CA CYS A 497 -4.07 -13.81 -23.37
C CYS A 497 -2.98 -13.70 -22.29
N ALA A 498 -1.92 -12.97 -22.57
CA ALA A 498 -0.98 -12.53 -21.56
C ALA A 498 -1.46 -11.19 -20.98
N CYS A 499 -1.57 -11.10 -19.67
CA CYS A 499 -1.83 -9.82 -19.03
C CYS A 499 -0.54 -8.99 -19.09
N ILE A 500 -0.50 -8.02 -19.98
CA ILE A 500 0.55 -7.00 -20.03
C ILE A 500 0.06 -5.83 -19.20
N LEU A 501 0.72 -5.60 -18.07
CA LEU A 501 0.46 -4.43 -17.22
C LEU A 501 1.45 -3.33 -17.58
N MET A 502 0.96 -2.29 -18.23
CA MET A 502 1.65 -1.02 -18.29
C MET A 502 1.26 -0.20 -17.07
N TYR A 503 2.21 0.06 -16.20
CA TYR A 503 2.04 0.94 -15.07
C TYR A 503 2.38 2.36 -15.50
N ARG A 504 1.36 3.16 -15.76
CA ARG A 504 1.48 4.62 -15.82
C ARG A 504 0.86 5.18 -14.56
N HIS A 505 1.65 5.80 -13.72
CA HIS A 505 1.15 6.74 -12.76
C HIS A 505 0.60 7.96 -13.53
N MET A 506 -0.70 7.94 -13.83
CA MET A 506 -1.41 9.19 -13.97
C MET A 506 -2.01 9.48 -12.60
N CYS A 507 -1.34 10.34 -11.83
CA CYS A 507 -2.01 11.09 -10.79
C CYS A 507 -3.04 12.00 -11.50
N ILE A 508 -4.32 11.75 -11.30
CA ILE A 508 -5.40 12.70 -11.51
C ILE A 508 -5.87 13.15 -10.15
#